data_d98e4300ab6460902b7fc7f5f9bde6f0
#
_entry.id   d98e4300ab6460902b7fc7f5f9bde6f0
#
_cell.length_a   1.000
_cell.length_b   1.000
_cell.length_c   1.000
_cell.angle_alpha   90.00
_cell.angle_beta   90.00
_cell.angle_gamma   90.00
#
_symmetry.space_group_name_H-M   'P 1'
#
loop_
_entity.id
_entity.type
_entity.pdbx_description
1 polymer ?
#
loop_
_entity_poly.entity_id
_entity_poly.type
_entity_poly.pdbx_seq_one_letter_code
_entity_poly.pdbx_strand_id
1 'polypeptide(L)'
;KLHVIKRYMEKRNLPGIPESFLSVFFSTSAQIEALMDELSRGRINIDAVMRLTETSKNAIEHLEKTAYLVVQNATLTEQLLQYSNRYRSFEPAVQSSFEHALKLFEVDHDYDASLEEISYALEKVEPGVTDRFVSSYEKTREQIRM
;
A
#
# COMPACT_ATOMS: atom_id res chain seq x y z
N LYS A 1 8.94 13.87 -7.59
CA LYS A 1 8.10 13.14 -6.62
C LYS A 1 7.94 11.66 -6.94
N LEU A 2 7.85 11.29 -8.21
CA LEU A 2 7.75 9.87 -8.57
C LEU A 2 8.94 9.05 -8.08
N HIS A 3 10.14 9.61 -8.14
CA HIS A 3 11.36 8.97 -7.63
C HIS A 3 11.29 8.76 -6.12
N VAL A 4 10.73 9.72 -5.39
CA VAL A 4 10.58 9.63 -3.93
C VAL A 4 9.62 8.51 -3.57
N ILE A 5 8.50 8.41 -4.28
CA ILE A 5 7.49 7.37 -4.04
C ILE A 5 8.08 5.99 -4.37
N LYS A 6 8.78 5.87 -5.50
CA LYS A 6 9.43 4.63 -5.90
C LYS A 6 10.45 4.17 -4.85
N ARG A 7 11.29 5.08 -4.36
CA ARG A 7 12.27 4.79 -3.31
C ARG A 7 11.59 4.37 -2.01
N TYR A 8 10.50 5.03 -1.66
CA TYR A 8 9.73 4.69 -0.48
C TYR A 8 9.27 3.23 -0.52
N MET A 9 8.75 2.79 -1.66
CA MET A 9 8.30 1.42 -1.84
C MET A 9 9.47 0.43 -1.83
N GLU A 10 10.58 0.76 -2.50
CA GLU A 10 11.75 -0.12 -2.57
C GLU A 10 12.41 -0.35 -1.22
N LYS A 11 12.43 0.67 -0.35
CA LYS A 11 13.07 0.58 0.97
C LYS A 11 12.31 -0.28 1.98
N ARG A 12 11.07 -0.65 1.70
CA ARG A 12 10.24 -1.37 2.65
C ARG A 12 10.39 -2.89 2.60
N ASN A 13 11.26 -3.41 1.72
CA ASN A 13 11.54 -4.85 1.61
C ASN A 13 10.28 -5.70 1.45
N LEU A 14 9.35 -5.23 0.64
CA LEU A 14 8.12 -5.98 0.36
C LEU A 14 8.45 -7.20 -0.52
N PRO A 15 7.73 -8.31 -0.35
CA PRO A 15 7.93 -9.49 -1.22
C PRO A 15 7.68 -9.20 -2.69
N GLY A 16 6.86 -8.19 -2.99
CA GLY A 16 6.60 -7.73 -4.34
C GLY A 16 5.71 -6.52 -4.30
N ILE A 17 5.48 -5.93 -5.48
CA ILE A 17 4.65 -4.73 -5.60
C ILE A 17 3.30 -5.12 -6.18
N PRO A 18 2.16 -4.73 -5.52
CA PRO A 18 0.82 -5.07 -6.02
C PRO A 18 0.57 -4.50 -7.41
N GLU A 19 -0.13 -5.24 -8.25
CA GLU A 19 -0.52 -4.77 -9.59
C GLU A 19 -1.38 -3.51 -9.51
N SER A 20 -2.22 -3.40 -8.50
CA SER A 20 -3.05 -2.21 -8.29
C SER A 20 -2.20 -0.95 -8.13
N PHE A 21 -1.08 -1.06 -7.41
CA PHE A 21 -0.15 0.06 -7.26
C PHE A 21 0.56 0.37 -8.58
N LEU A 22 1.04 -0.66 -9.28
CA LEU A 22 1.72 -0.47 -10.57
C LEU A 22 0.80 0.19 -11.59
N SER A 23 -0.47 -0.19 -11.61
CA SER A 23 -1.47 0.42 -12.49
C SER A 23 -1.60 1.92 -12.22
N VAL A 24 -1.69 2.32 -10.95
CA VAL A 24 -1.77 3.73 -10.55
C VAL A 24 -0.47 4.46 -10.91
N PHE A 25 0.68 3.82 -10.69
CA PHE A 25 1.99 4.40 -11.01
C PHE A 25 2.11 4.69 -12.50
N PHE A 26 1.77 3.73 -13.36
CA PHE A 26 1.85 3.92 -14.80
C PHE A 26 0.86 4.96 -15.31
N SER A 27 -0.35 4.99 -14.75
CA SER A 27 -1.34 6.01 -15.08
C SER A 27 -0.83 7.41 -14.71
N THR A 28 -0.21 7.55 -13.56
CA THR A 28 0.37 8.83 -13.11
C THR A 28 1.52 9.26 -14.02
N SER A 29 2.38 8.31 -14.40
CA SER A 29 3.49 8.59 -15.31
C SER A 29 2.99 9.09 -16.67
N ALA A 30 1.91 8.48 -17.19
CA ALA A 30 1.30 8.90 -18.44
C ALA A 30 0.75 10.32 -18.35
N GLN A 31 0.14 10.70 -17.22
CA GLN A 31 -0.35 12.06 -17.01
C GLN A 31 0.79 13.08 -17.02
N ILE A 32 1.91 12.75 -16.40
CA ILE A 32 3.08 13.63 -16.36
C ILE A 32 3.68 13.77 -17.75
N GLU A 33 3.77 12.67 -18.51
CA GLU A 33 4.27 12.73 -19.90
C GLU A 33 3.38 13.62 -20.77
N ALA A 34 2.06 13.55 -20.61
CA ALA A 34 1.14 14.40 -21.35
C ALA A 34 1.37 15.88 -21.04
N LEU A 35 1.63 16.21 -19.77
CA LEU A 35 1.97 17.59 -19.37
C LEU A 35 3.29 18.03 -19.99
N MET A 36 4.32 17.18 -19.94
CA MET A 36 5.62 17.50 -20.53
C MET A 36 5.54 17.69 -22.03
N ASP A 37 4.77 16.85 -22.71
CA ASP A 37 4.54 16.98 -24.15
C ASP A 37 3.89 18.33 -24.50
N GLU A 38 2.89 18.72 -23.72
CA GLU A 38 2.21 20.02 -23.93
C GLU A 38 3.18 21.18 -23.73
N LEU A 39 4.04 21.10 -22.71
CA LEU A 39 5.03 22.14 -22.43
C LEU A 39 6.11 22.24 -23.51
N SER A 40 6.41 21.15 -24.21
CA SER A 40 7.43 21.12 -25.25
C SER A 40 6.93 21.55 -26.62
N ARG A 41 5.63 21.79 -26.77
CA ARG A 41 5.07 22.28 -28.03
C ARG A 41 5.48 23.74 -28.28
N GLY A 42 5.69 24.09 -29.54
CA GLY A 42 6.07 25.45 -29.94
C GLY A 42 5.02 26.50 -29.60
N ARG A 43 3.75 26.12 -29.49
CA ARG A 43 2.68 26.98 -29.03
C ARG A 43 2.09 26.38 -27.76
N ILE A 44 2.19 27.12 -26.66
CA ILE A 44 1.68 26.67 -25.38
C ILE A 44 0.22 27.11 -25.23
N ASN A 45 -0.68 26.17 -25.02
CA ASN A 45 -2.05 26.44 -24.65
C ASN A 45 -2.13 26.51 -23.14
N ILE A 46 -2.28 27.71 -22.59
CA ILE A 46 -2.25 27.96 -21.16
C ILE A 46 -3.35 27.18 -20.43
N ASP A 47 -4.57 27.14 -21.00
CA ASP A 47 -5.68 26.39 -20.38
C ASP A 47 -5.39 24.90 -20.33
N ALA A 48 -4.81 24.34 -21.39
CA ALA A 48 -4.42 22.92 -21.41
C ALA A 48 -3.32 22.63 -20.39
N VAL A 49 -2.32 23.51 -20.28
CA VAL A 49 -1.23 23.36 -19.30
C VAL A 49 -1.78 23.41 -17.88
N MET A 50 -2.67 24.36 -17.58
CA MET A 50 -3.25 24.48 -16.26
C MET A 50 -4.08 23.25 -15.89
N ARG A 51 -4.87 22.73 -16.82
CA ARG A 51 -5.68 21.54 -16.60
C ARG A 51 -4.80 20.30 -16.39
N LEU A 52 -3.77 20.12 -17.23
CA LEU A 52 -2.84 18.99 -17.12
C LEU A 52 -2.02 19.06 -15.85
N THR A 53 -1.64 20.26 -15.41
CA THR A 53 -0.91 20.46 -14.15
C THR A 53 -1.75 20.02 -12.97
N GLU A 54 -3.02 20.43 -12.93
CA GLU A 54 -3.93 20.04 -11.84
C GLU A 54 -4.19 18.55 -11.86
N THR A 55 -4.43 17.97 -13.04
CA THR A 55 -4.63 16.53 -13.18
C THR A 55 -3.40 15.74 -12.72
N SER A 56 -2.20 16.20 -13.10
CA SER A 56 -0.95 15.55 -12.70
C SER A 56 -0.73 15.65 -11.19
N LYS A 57 -1.02 16.79 -10.61
CA LYS A 57 -0.91 17.00 -9.16
C LYS A 57 -1.83 16.03 -8.40
N ASN A 58 -3.08 15.94 -8.84
CA ASN A 58 -4.05 15.03 -8.21
C ASN A 58 -3.63 13.57 -8.37
N ALA A 59 -3.08 13.20 -9.54
CA ALA A 59 -2.60 11.84 -9.78
C ALA A 59 -1.42 11.50 -8.87
N ILE A 60 -0.48 12.42 -8.66
CA ILE A 60 0.66 12.21 -7.76
C ILE A 60 0.18 12.06 -6.31
N GLU A 61 -0.76 12.89 -5.87
CA GLU A 61 -1.33 12.80 -4.52
C GLU A 61 -2.02 11.44 -4.30
N HIS A 62 -2.76 10.98 -5.30
CA HIS A 62 -3.42 9.68 -5.23
C HIS A 62 -2.40 8.54 -5.17
N LEU A 63 -1.34 8.62 -5.98
CA LEU A 63 -0.27 7.63 -5.99
C LEU A 63 0.44 7.57 -4.62
N GLU A 64 0.71 8.74 -4.04
CA GLU A 64 1.34 8.83 -2.72
C GLU A 64 0.49 8.16 -1.65
N LYS A 65 -0.81 8.44 -1.64
CA LYS A 65 -1.74 7.79 -0.70
C LYS A 65 -1.79 6.28 -0.91
N THR A 66 -1.82 5.85 -2.16
CA THR A 66 -1.82 4.43 -2.50
C THR A 66 -0.55 3.74 -2.00
N ALA A 67 0.62 4.38 -2.16
CA ALA A 67 1.88 3.85 -1.66
C ALA A 67 1.86 3.68 -0.15
N TYR A 68 1.37 4.67 0.59
CA TYR A 68 1.27 4.58 2.05
C TYR A 68 0.34 3.45 2.49
N LEU A 69 -0.79 3.28 1.81
CA LEU A 69 -1.73 2.20 2.14
C LEU A 69 -1.13 0.82 1.85
N VAL A 70 -0.41 0.67 0.74
CA VAL A 70 0.25 -0.60 0.42
C VAL A 70 1.25 -0.97 1.51
N VAL A 71 2.10 -0.04 1.91
CA VAL A 71 3.10 -0.27 2.95
C VAL A 71 2.43 -0.55 4.30
N GLN A 72 1.41 0.22 4.65
CA GLN A 72 0.67 0.01 5.89
C GLN A 72 0.05 -1.37 5.95
N ASN A 73 -0.63 -1.79 4.89
CA ASN A 73 -1.30 -3.08 4.85
C ASN A 73 -0.28 -4.23 4.90
N ALA A 74 0.83 -4.10 4.17
CA ALA A 74 1.89 -5.09 4.19
C ALA A 74 2.52 -5.22 5.59
N THR A 75 2.80 -4.09 6.23
CA THR A 75 3.40 -4.07 7.57
C THR A 75 2.47 -4.68 8.60
N LEU A 76 1.20 -4.30 8.58
CA LEU A 76 0.20 -4.84 9.49
C LEU A 76 0.00 -6.34 9.27
N THR A 77 -0.03 -6.78 8.01
CA THR A 77 -0.18 -8.19 7.70
C THR A 77 0.99 -8.99 8.27
N GLU A 78 2.21 -8.51 8.06
CA GLU A 78 3.41 -9.18 8.59
C GLU A 78 3.35 -9.29 10.12
N GLN A 79 3.00 -8.20 10.80
CA GLN A 79 2.87 -8.19 12.25
C GLN A 79 1.81 -9.17 12.74
N LEU A 80 0.65 -9.20 12.08
CA LEU A 80 -0.44 -10.10 12.47
C LEU A 80 -0.11 -11.56 12.16
N LEU A 81 0.61 -11.82 11.06
CA LEU A 81 1.08 -13.17 10.76
C LEU A 81 2.03 -13.68 11.85
N GLN A 82 2.96 -12.84 12.29
CA GLN A 82 3.86 -13.19 13.40
C GLN A 82 3.10 -13.39 14.69
N TYR A 83 2.15 -12.52 14.99
CA TYR A 83 1.33 -12.62 16.19
C TYR A 83 0.50 -13.89 16.20
N SER A 84 0.02 -14.34 15.04
CA SER A 84 -0.81 -15.53 14.92
C SER A 84 -0.08 -16.82 15.32
N ASN A 85 1.25 -16.79 15.40
CA ASN A 85 2.03 -17.97 15.81
C ASN A 85 1.62 -18.50 17.20
N ARG A 86 1.11 -17.64 18.07
CA ARG A 86 0.65 -18.07 19.41
C ARG A 86 -0.62 -18.92 19.37
N TYR A 87 -1.36 -18.92 18.26
CA TYR A 87 -2.61 -19.65 18.12
C TYR A 87 -2.54 -20.81 17.12
N ARG A 88 -1.54 -20.86 16.26
CA ARG A 88 -1.49 -21.79 15.12
C ARG A 88 -1.51 -23.25 15.53
N SER A 89 -0.87 -23.60 16.66
CA SER A 89 -0.73 -24.99 17.07
C SER A 89 -2.00 -25.57 17.68
N PHE A 90 -2.95 -24.74 18.13
CA PHE A 90 -4.16 -25.24 18.81
C PHE A 90 -5.44 -24.64 18.24
N GLU A 91 -5.37 -23.76 17.26
CA GLU A 91 -6.55 -23.21 16.57
C GLU A 91 -6.44 -23.52 15.08
N PRO A 92 -7.07 -24.61 14.60
CA PRO A 92 -6.98 -24.99 13.18
C PRO A 92 -7.44 -23.92 12.21
N ALA A 93 -8.44 -23.11 12.59
CA ALA A 93 -8.93 -22.02 11.76
C ALA A 93 -7.86 -20.95 11.56
N VAL A 94 -7.07 -20.64 12.60
CA VAL A 94 -5.97 -19.68 12.51
C VAL A 94 -4.86 -20.25 11.62
N GLN A 95 -4.52 -21.52 11.75
CA GLN A 95 -3.52 -22.16 10.92
C GLN A 95 -3.89 -22.11 9.44
N SER A 96 -5.12 -22.44 9.10
CA SER A 96 -5.63 -22.41 7.73
C SER A 96 -5.60 -21.00 7.17
N SER A 97 -6.05 -20.02 7.93
CA SER A 97 -6.04 -18.60 7.52
C SER A 97 -4.64 -18.08 7.39
N PHE A 98 -3.72 -18.50 8.27
CA PHE A 98 -2.30 -18.13 8.18
C PHE A 98 -1.70 -18.58 6.86
N GLU A 99 -1.91 -19.83 6.49
CA GLU A 99 -1.37 -20.38 5.25
C GLU A 99 -1.92 -19.64 4.02
N HIS A 100 -3.23 -19.37 4.01
CA HIS A 100 -3.86 -18.64 2.91
C HIS A 100 -3.37 -17.18 2.86
N ALA A 101 -3.32 -16.52 4.00
CA ALA A 101 -2.85 -15.13 4.08
C ALA A 101 -1.38 -15.02 3.68
N LEU A 102 -0.55 -15.98 4.07
CA LEU A 102 0.87 -16.00 3.71
C LEU A 102 1.05 -16.13 2.20
N LYS A 103 0.24 -16.97 1.55
CA LYS A 103 0.27 -17.10 0.10
C LYS A 103 -0.15 -15.79 -0.58
N LEU A 104 -1.21 -15.16 -0.10
CA LEU A 104 -1.64 -13.86 -0.62
C LEU A 104 -0.56 -12.80 -0.46
N PHE A 105 0.19 -12.87 0.64
CA PHE A 105 1.27 -11.93 0.94
C PHE A 105 2.51 -12.16 0.08
N GLU A 106 3.02 -13.40 0.05
CA GLU A 106 4.31 -13.70 -0.57
C GLU A 106 4.23 -13.98 -2.07
N VAL A 107 3.13 -14.55 -2.55
CA VAL A 107 2.98 -14.98 -3.93
C VAL A 107 2.16 -13.99 -4.74
N ASP A 108 0.97 -13.66 -4.25
CA ASP A 108 0.03 -12.81 -4.96
C ASP A 108 0.28 -11.31 -4.72
N HIS A 109 1.02 -10.98 -3.66
CA HIS A 109 1.29 -9.59 -3.24
C HIS A 109 0.01 -8.78 -3.04
N ASP A 110 -1.07 -9.46 -2.65
CA ASP A 110 -2.35 -8.84 -2.36
C ASP A 110 -2.44 -8.58 -0.86
N TYR A 111 -1.87 -7.46 -0.44
CA TYR A 111 -1.75 -7.13 0.97
C TYR A 111 -3.09 -6.81 1.63
N ASP A 112 -4.03 -6.26 0.86
CA ASP A 112 -5.38 -6.00 1.35
C ASP A 112 -6.09 -7.30 1.72
N ALA A 113 -6.07 -8.26 0.81
CA ALA A 113 -6.72 -9.55 1.03
C ALA A 113 -6.03 -10.35 2.14
N SER A 114 -4.69 -10.31 2.19
CA SER A 114 -3.94 -11.03 3.23
C SER A 114 -4.22 -10.44 4.61
N LEU A 115 -4.28 -9.11 4.72
CA LEU A 115 -4.62 -8.44 5.98
C LEU A 115 -6.02 -8.81 6.44
N GLU A 116 -7.00 -8.79 5.54
CA GLU A 116 -8.38 -9.17 5.84
C GLU A 116 -8.46 -10.61 6.35
N GLU A 117 -7.78 -11.54 5.67
CA GLU A 117 -7.82 -12.96 6.01
C GLU A 117 -7.28 -13.21 7.41
N ILE A 118 -6.08 -12.70 7.71
CA ILE A 118 -5.47 -12.93 9.03
C ILE A 118 -6.18 -12.15 10.13
N SER A 119 -6.66 -10.95 9.84
CA SER A 119 -7.43 -10.15 10.81
C SER A 119 -8.72 -10.84 11.20
N TYR A 120 -9.43 -11.38 10.22
CA TYR A 120 -10.69 -12.07 10.47
C TYR A 120 -10.50 -13.27 11.39
N ALA A 121 -9.46 -14.07 11.12
CA ALA A 121 -9.16 -15.23 11.93
C ALA A 121 -8.75 -14.86 13.37
N LEU A 122 -7.91 -13.84 13.53
CA LEU A 122 -7.44 -13.41 14.84
C LEU A 122 -8.54 -12.74 15.67
N GLU A 123 -9.43 -11.99 15.02
CA GLU A 123 -10.54 -11.34 15.74
C GLU A 123 -11.47 -12.34 16.40
N LYS A 124 -11.58 -13.55 15.86
CA LYS A 124 -12.41 -14.60 16.45
C LYS A 124 -11.83 -15.13 17.78
N VAL A 125 -10.51 -15.17 17.90
CA VAL A 125 -9.84 -15.69 19.09
C VAL A 125 -9.40 -14.59 20.04
N GLU A 126 -9.18 -13.38 19.54
CA GLU A 126 -8.77 -12.24 20.37
C GLU A 126 -9.42 -10.96 19.83
N PRO A 127 -10.67 -10.67 20.23
CA PRO A 127 -11.37 -9.46 19.75
C PRO A 127 -10.59 -8.19 20.07
N GLY A 128 -10.51 -7.28 19.10
CA GLY A 128 -9.82 -6.00 19.23
C GLY A 128 -8.34 -6.04 18.87
N VAL A 129 -7.80 -7.20 18.49
CA VAL A 129 -6.37 -7.33 18.17
C VAL A 129 -5.95 -6.45 16.99
N THR A 130 -6.76 -6.42 15.94
CA THR A 130 -6.45 -5.63 14.74
C THR A 130 -6.38 -4.15 15.06
N ASP A 131 -7.33 -3.64 15.83
CA ASP A 131 -7.36 -2.22 16.23
C ASP A 131 -6.14 -1.84 17.07
N ARG A 132 -5.65 -2.75 17.92
CA ARG A 132 -4.43 -2.50 18.69
C ARG A 132 -3.22 -2.32 17.79
N PHE A 133 -3.07 -3.18 16.78
CA PHE A 133 -1.96 -3.10 15.83
C PHE A 133 -2.06 -1.85 14.96
N VAL A 134 -3.25 -1.51 14.51
CA VAL A 134 -3.48 -0.28 13.72
C VAL A 134 -3.11 0.94 14.54
N SER A 135 -3.55 1.03 15.79
CA SER A 135 -3.25 2.15 16.67
C SER A 135 -1.74 2.26 16.93
N SER A 136 -1.07 1.14 17.16
CA SER A 136 0.37 1.11 17.37
C SER A 136 1.13 1.59 16.12
N TYR A 137 0.68 1.17 14.94
CA TYR A 137 1.28 1.59 13.68
C TYR A 137 1.14 3.10 13.48
N GLU A 138 -0.03 3.65 13.74
CA GLU A 138 -0.28 5.08 13.61
C GLU A 138 0.58 5.91 14.56
N LYS A 139 0.73 5.47 15.81
CA LYS A 139 1.61 6.14 16.77
C LYS A 139 3.06 6.14 16.32
N THR A 140 3.56 5.02 15.85
CA THR A 140 4.93 4.90 15.34
C THR A 140 5.13 5.82 14.14
N ARG A 141 4.16 5.86 13.24
CA ARG A 141 4.20 6.72 12.06
C ARG A 141 4.28 8.20 12.44
N GLU A 142 3.50 8.63 13.43
CA GLU A 142 3.53 10.01 13.92
C GLU A 142 4.88 10.37 14.55
N GLN A 143 5.46 9.45 15.32
CA GLN A 143 6.76 9.66 15.93
C GLN A 143 7.86 9.81 14.87
N ILE A 144 7.78 9.06 13.78
CA ILE A 144 8.76 9.14 12.69
C ILE A 144 8.63 10.46 11.94
N ARG A 145 7.43 11.02 11.84
CA ARG A 145 7.19 12.29 11.16
C ARG A 145 7.72 13.50 11.93
N MET A 146 7.83 13.38 13.22
CA MET A 146 8.37 14.44 14.07
C MET A 146 9.89 14.32 14.23
#